data_0695b2dbd84ca2c4066c11267df513c6
#
_entry.id   0695b2dbd84ca2c4066c11267df513c6
#
_cell.length_a   1.000
_cell.length_b   1.000
_cell.length_c   1.000
_cell.angle_alpha   90.00
_cell.angle_beta   90.00
_cell.angle_gamma   90.00
#
_symmetry.space_group_name_H-M   'P 1'
#
loop_
_entity.id
_entity.type
_entity.pdbx_description
1 polymer ?
#
loop_
_entity_poly.entity_id
_entity_poly.type
_entity_poly.pdbx_seq_one_letter_code
_entity_poly.pdbx_strand_id
1 'polypeptide(L)'
;MTRLLRRVRRVYNEYPSQFWVLILGVFIDRLGGALIYPFLTLYITRKFNVGMTEVGLLFGLFSVANIGGSMLGGALTDRFGRKGMLIAGLLISGFSSLLMGLAGSFAFFVVVILFVGLLANIGGPAQQAMVADLLPEEKRTEGFGIVRVVANLAIAIGPAIGGLLAAWSYLSLFIGDAISSTITAAIVFLVIRETLPEREEGAPEQTVAQTFVGYRDVLRDLTFVSFIGACMLMTVVYMQMNTTLAVYLRDVHQVAEQGFGYILSLNAAMVVLFQFPISRWIGKYRPLLVMAAGTLLYAIGFSMYGFVSIYVLFLVAMAIVTIGEMFVSPTSQALVAKLAPEDMRGRYLAVFGFSWVLPSIVGPLVAGLVMDNLDPRWVWYGAGLIGLTATGAFTLLHLRVGRSTMTAIDRRLEILRRVEEHELTACEAASMLEGLEGRSWADGDKNGPSQQGRSLRVRVLDAASGAAKADLVLPMGLVHTVFDVRGRLAHGLHGLDLHRLEQLVARCEAHGGVERMTNGDEHVEIEIE
;
A
#
# COMPACT_ATOMS: atom_id res chain seq x y z
N MET A 1 -29.25 -12.80 -12.50
CA MET A 1 -29.31 -13.08 -11.07
C MET A 1 -28.69 -14.44 -10.68
N THR A 2 -29.02 -15.54 -11.36
CA THR A 2 -28.52 -16.91 -11.04
C THR A 2 -27.01 -17.14 -11.18
N ARG A 3 -26.31 -16.48 -12.12
CA ARG A 3 -24.84 -16.62 -12.30
C ARG A 3 -24.06 -15.88 -11.20
N LEU A 4 -24.52 -14.69 -10.80
CA LEU A 4 -23.91 -13.90 -9.73
C LEU A 4 -24.03 -14.62 -8.37
N LEU A 5 -25.21 -15.11 -8.04
CA LEU A 5 -25.47 -15.86 -6.80
C LEU A 5 -24.62 -17.15 -6.73
N ARG A 6 -24.45 -17.86 -7.85
CA ARG A 6 -23.56 -19.03 -7.90
C ARG A 6 -22.10 -18.66 -7.68
N ARG A 7 -21.63 -17.51 -8.19
CA ARG A 7 -20.27 -17.03 -7.98
C ARG A 7 -20.03 -16.62 -6.53
N VAL A 8 -20.97 -15.88 -5.93
CA VAL A 8 -20.91 -15.50 -4.49
C VAL A 8 -20.90 -16.74 -3.60
N ARG A 9 -21.78 -17.72 -3.86
CA ARG A 9 -21.84 -18.96 -3.08
C ARG A 9 -20.56 -19.80 -3.24
N ARG A 10 -19.90 -19.77 -4.41
CA ARG A 10 -18.62 -20.44 -4.62
C ARG A 10 -17.55 -19.79 -3.75
N VAL A 11 -17.39 -18.47 -3.83
CA VAL A 11 -16.43 -17.71 -3.02
C VAL A 11 -16.69 -17.92 -1.52
N TYR A 12 -17.98 -17.91 -1.09
CA TYR A 12 -18.34 -18.16 0.31
C TYR A 12 -17.84 -19.52 0.79
N ASN A 13 -18.00 -20.56 -0.01
CA ASN A 13 -17.60 -21.93 0.34
C ASN A 13 -16.07 -22.18 0.24
N GLU A 14 -15.32 -21.26 -0.33
CA GLU A 14 -13.86 -21.36 -0.43
C GLU A 14 -13.13 -20.99 0.87
N TYR A 15 -13.85 -20.36 1.82
CA TYR A 15 -13.27 -19.88 3.08
C TYR A 15 -13.99 -20.48 4.29
N PRO A 16 -13.28 -20.68 5.43
CA PRO A 16 -13.88 -21.18 6.65
C PRO A 16 -14.99 -20.24 7.18
N SER A 17 -16.01 -20.82 7.83
CA SER A 17 -17.09 -20.03 8.42
C SER A 17 -16.61 -19.01 9.44
N GLN A 18 -15.58 -19.32 10.24
CA GLN A 18 -14.98 -18.41 11.21
C GLN A 18 -14.34 -17.18 10.55
N PHE A 19 -13.78 -17.33 9.34
CA PHE A 19 -13.27 -16.21 8.56
C PHE A 19 -14.38 -15.21 8.21
N TRP A 20 -15.54 -15.69 7.73
CA TRP A 20 -16.67 -14.81 7.40
C TRP A 20 -17.25 -14.11 8.62
N VAL A 21 -17.26 -14.78 9.77
CA VAL A 21 -17.69 -14.17 11.04
C VAL A 21 -16.70 -13.07 11.46
N LEU A 22 -15.39 -13.31 11.31
CA LEU A 22 -14.37 -12.28 11.56
C LEU A 22 -14.54 -11.09 10.61
N ILE A 23 -14.78 -11.33 9.32
CA ILE A 23 -15.04 -10.29 8.31
C ILE A 23 -16.27 -9.45 8.66
N LEU A 24 -17.36 -10.07 9.09
CA LEU A 24 -18.56 -9.36 9.57
C LEU A 24 -18.23 -8.48 10.79
N GLY A 25 -17.47 -9.00 11.74
CA GLY A 25 -16.99 -8.24 12.89
C GLY A 25 -16.15 -7.03 12.45
N VAL A 26 -15.21 -7.23 11.52
CA VAL A 26 -14.41 -6.14 10.95
C VAL A 26 -15.30 -5.06 10.32
N PHE A 27 -16.33 -5.45 9.57
CA PHE A 27 -17.27 -4.50 8.97
C PHE A 27 -17.97 -3.64 10.02
N ILE A 28 -18.54 -4.30 11.05
CA ILE A 28 -19.30 -3.63 12.11
C ILE A 28 -18.40 -2.67 12.91
N ASP A 29 -17.23 -3.11 13.30
CA ASP A 29 -16.25 -2.29 14.06
C ASP A 29 -15.76 -1.11 13.24
N ARG A 30 -15.37 -1.33 11.97
CA ARG A 30 -14.93 -0.25 11.07
C ARG A 30 -16.04 0.74 10.76
N LEU A 31 -17.29 0.29 10.69
CA LEU A 31 -18.44 1.17 10.51
C LEU A 31 -18.61 2.10 11.72
N GLY A 32 -18.48 1.58 12.96
CA GLY A 32 -18.51 2.38 14.19
C GLY A 32 -17.46 3.48 14.18
N GLY A 33 -16.19 3.14 13.97
CA GLY A 33 -15.13 4.13 13.89
C GLY A 33 -15.33 5.17 12.78
N ALA A 34 -15.90 4.77 11.63
CA ALA A 34 -16.21 5.65 10.51
C ALA A 34 -17.38 6.63 10.79
N LEU A 35 -18.23 6.35 11.80
CA LEU A 35 -19.22 7.31 12.28
C LEU A 35 -18.57 8.51 12.98
N ILE A 36 -17.50 8.27 13.75
CA ILE A 36 -16.89 9.30 14.63
C ILE A 36 -15.81 10.09 13.91
N TYR A 37 -14.87 9.40 13.26
CA TYR A 37 -13.61 9.97 12.82
C TYR A 37 -13.75 11.27 11.99
N PRO A 38 -14.63 11.36 10.98
CA PRO A 38 -14.79 12.57 10.19
C PRO A 38 -15.43 13.74 10.94
N PHE A 39 -16.19 13.46 12.00
CA PHE A 39 -16.93 14.46 12.78
C PHE A 39 -16.22 14.81 14.10
N LEU A 40 -15.10 14.16 14.41
CA LEU A 40 -14.41 14.33 15.69
C LEU A 40 -13.90 15.78 15.88
N THR A 41 -13.37 16.39 14.84
CA THR A 41 -12.91 17.78 14.87
C THR A 41 -14.06 18.77 15.11
N LEU A 42 -15.21 18.54 14.48
CA LEU A 42 -16.43 19.32 14.70
C LEU A 42 -16.93 19.19 16.16
N TYR A 43 -16.92 17.97 16.67
CA TYR A 43 -17.31 17.69 18.06
C TYR A 43 -16.41 18.42 19.05
N ILE A 44 -15.08 18.28 18.91
CA ILE A 44 -14.10 18.86 19.85
C ILE A 44 -14.19 20.38 19.86
N THR A 45 -14.14 21.01 18.69
CA THR A 45 -14.17 22.47 18.58
C THR A 45 -15.50 23.06 19.09
N ARG A 46 -16.63 22.39 18.83
CA ARG A 46 -17.95 22.86 19.28
C ARG A 46 -18.19 22.64 20.77
N LYS A 47 -17.83 21.46 21.28
CA LYS A 47 -18.13 21.09 22.69
C LYS A 47 -17.22 21.80 23.68
N PHE A 48 -15.94 21.93 23.38
CA PHE A 48 -14.95 22.47 24.31
C PHE A 48 -14.56 23.90 23.99
N ASN A 49 -15.06 24.46 22.90
CA ASN A 49 -14.76 25.83 22.42
C ASN A 49 -13.24 26.07 22.31
N VAL A 50 -12.53 25.09 21.76
CA VAL A 50 -11.08 25.12 21.50
C VAL A 50 -10.81 25.37 20.01
N GLY A 51 -9.63 25.92 19.71
CA GLY A 51 -9.19 26.16 18.33
C GLY A 51 -8.74 24.90 17.62
N MET A 52 -8.41 25.05 16.33
CA MET A 52 -7.93 23.94 15.50
C MET A 52 -6.48 23.59 15.81
N THR A 53 -5.70 24.49 16.43
CA THR A 53 -4.34 24.23 16.91
C THR A 53 -4.33 23.17 18.01
N GLU A 54 -5.22 23.30 19.01
CA GLU A 54 -5.37 22.31 20.09
C GLU A 54 -5.84 20.96 19.53
N VAL A 55 -6.75 20.97 18.56
CA VAL A 55 -7.20 19.76 17.88
C VAL A 55 -6.05 19.11 17.11
N GLY A 56 -5.26 19.89 16.38
CA GLY A 56 -4.08 19.39 15.66
C GLY A 56 -3.04 18.76 16.59
N LEU A 57 -2.75 19.41 17.71
CA LEU A 57 -1.86 18.86 18.74
C LEU A 57 -2.40 17.53 19.30
N LEU A 58 -3.71 17.48 19.56
CA LEU A 58 -4.38 16.29 20.05
C LEU A 58 -4.26 15.11 19.08
N PHE A 59 -4.45 15.33 17.79
CA PHE A 59 -4.24 14.29 16.77
C PHE A 59 -2.78 13.84 16.67
N GLY A 60 -1.84 14.77 16.83
CA GLY A 60 -0.42 14.45 16.91
C GLY A 60 -0.10 13.53 18.09
N LEU A 61 -0.55 13.89 19.29
CA LEU A 61 -0.38 13.09 20.51
C LEU A 61 -1.06 11.72 20.39
N PHE A 62 -2.28 11.67 19.85
CA PHE A 62 -2.98 10.42 19.58
C PHE A 62 -2.18 9.51 18.62
N SER A 63 -1.61 10.07 17.55
CA SER A 63 -0.82 9.30 16.58
C SER A 63 0.44 8.71 17.21
N VAL A 64 1.12 9.45 18.08
CA VAL A 64 2.29 8.94 18.84
C VAL A 64 1.88 7.83 19.78
N ALA A 65 0.78 8.02 20.55
CA ALA A 65 0.25 7.01 21.46
C ALA A 65 -0.16 5.73 20.70
N ASN A 66 -0.75 5.87 19.50
CA ASN A 66 -1.19 4.75 18.66
C ASN A 66 -0.03 3.88 18.18
N ILE A 67 1.13 4.48 17.85
CA ILE A 67 2.35 3.73 17.49
C ILE A 67 2.78 2.87 18.69
N GLY A 68 2.87 3.46 19.89
CA GLY A 68 3.21 2.73 21.11
C GLY A 68 2.22 1.60 21.40
N GLY A 69 0.92 1.88 21.25
CA GLY A 69 -0.16 0.91 21.43
C GLY A 69 -0.09 -0.26 20.46
N SER A 70 0.21 0.00 19.19
CA SER A 70 0.36 -1.05 18.18
C SER A 70 1.56 -1.97 18.46
N MET A 71 2.68 -1.42 18.92
CA MET A 71 3.86 -2.20 19.32
C MET A 71 3.58 -3.08 20.54
N LEU A 72 2.93 -2.52 21.57
CA LEU A 72 2.50 -3.28 22.76
C LEU A 72 1.50 -4.37 22.40
N GLY A 73 0.53 -4.05 21.52
CA GLY A 73 -0.50 -4.97 21.05
C GLY A 73 0.08 -6.21 20.37
N GLY A 74 1.11 -6.04 19.55
CA GLY A 74 1.82 -7.16 18.91
C GLY A 74 2.42 -8.12 19.93
N ALA A 75 3.22 -7.58 20.88
CA ALA A 75 3.86 -8.39 21.92
C ALA A 75 2.86 -9.08 22.85
N LEU A 76 1.76 -8.39 23.20
CA LEU A 76 0.70 -8.95 24.06
C LEU A 76 -0.11 -10.02 23.34
N THR A 77 -0.36 -9.87 22.05
CA THR A 77 -1.09 -10.85 21.22
C THR A 77 -0.40 -12.21 21.19
N ASP A 78 0.93 -12.21 21.08
CA ASP A 78 1.73 -13.44 21.07
C ASP A 78 1.80 -14.12 22.43
N ARG A 79 1.54 -13.38 23.52
CA ARG A 79 1.59 -13.91 24.88
C ARG A 79 0.23 -14.34 25.43
N PHE A 80 -0.82 -13.54 25.20
CA PHE A 80 -2.15 -13.72 25.82
C PHE A 80 -3.19 -14.35 24.89
N GLY A 81 -2.80 -14.66 23.66
CA GLY A 81 -3.71 -15.21 22.65
C GLY A 81 -4.40 -14.13 21.81
N ARG A 82 -4.82 -14.54 20.64
CA ARG A 82 -5.34 -13.60 19.63
C ARG A 82 -6.78 -13.22 19.89
N LYS A 83 -7.61 -14.20 20.26
CA LYS A 83 -9.02 -13.97 20.59
C LYS A 83 -9.16 -13.04 21.80
N GLY A 84 -8.44 -13.32 22.89
CA GLY A 84 -8.47 -12.50 24.11
C GLY A 84 -8.06 -11.05 23.84
N MET A 85 -6.98 -10.84 23.09
CA MET A 85 -6.48 -9.49 22.76
C MET A 85 -7.42 -8.72 21.83
N LEU A 86 -8.05 -9.39 20.86
CA LEU A 86 -9.04 -8.76 19.98
C LEU A 86 -10.28 -8.32 20.80
N ILE A 87 -10.81 -9.17 21.66
CA ILE A 87 -11.96 -8.83 22.52
C ILE A 87 -11.62 -7.67 23.48
N ALA A 88 -10.45 -7.74 24.12
CA ALA A 88 -10.00 -6.67 25.03
C ALA A 88 -9.89 -5.33 24.27
N GLY A 89 -9.27 -5.31 23.08
CA GLY A 89 -9.16 -4.11 22.24
C GLY A 89 -10.52 -3.53 21.85
N LEU A 90 -11.47 -4.37 21.45
CA LEU A 90 -12.84 -3.95 21.09
C LEU A 90 -13.60 -3.38 22.30
N LEU A 91 -13.53 -4.02 23.46
CA LEU A 91 -14.19 -3.53 24.67
C LEU A 91 -13.58 -2.22 25.18
N ILE A 92 -12.26 -2.10 25.15
CA ILE A 92 -11.55 -0.86 25.47
C ILE A 92 -11.94 0.25 24.49
N SER A 93 -12.00 -0.04 23.18
CA SER A 93 -12.44 0.91 22.16
C SER A 93 -13.85 1.40 22.44
N GLY A 94 -14.81 0.51 22.59
CA GLY A 94 -16.21 0.88 22.86
C GLY A 94 -16.40 1.67 24.15
N PHE A 95 -15.74 1.25 25.25
CA PHE A 95 -15.77 1.97 26.51
C PHE A 95 -15.15 3.36 26.39
N SER A 96 -14.02 3.46 25.72
CA SER A 96 -13.32 4.74 25.49
C SER A 96 -14.14 5.70 24.65
N SER A 97 -14.88 5.20 23.65
CA SER A 97 -15.81 6.01 22.85
C SER A 97 -16.89 6.64 23.73
N LEU A 98 -17.48 5.87 24.63
CA LEU A 98 -18.46 6.41 25.57
C LEU A 98 -17.83 7.49 26.48
N LEU A 99 -16.62 7.24 27.01
CA LEU A 99 -15.91 8.23 27.82
C LEU A 99 -15.63 9.52 27.05
N MET A 100 -15.23 9.43 25.77
CA MET A 100 -15.03 10.60 24.90
C MET A 100 -16.35 11.36 24.67
N GLY A 101 -17.45 10.67 24.41
CA GLY A 101 -18.77 11.29 24.23
C GLY A 101 -19.30 11.99 25.49
N LEU A 102 -19.01 11.46 26.64
CA LEU A 102 -19.43 11.97 27.96
C LEU A 102 -18.43 12.95 28.60
N ALA A 103 -17.27 13.18 28.00
CA ALA A 103 -16.23 14.04 28.57
C ALA A 103 -16.78 15.46 28.84
N GLY A 104 -16.69 15.90 30.10
CA GLY A 104 -17.17 17.22 30.55
C GLY A 104 -16.14 18.34 30.38
N SER A 105 -14.85 18.04 30.23
CA SER A 105 -13.76 19.00 30.03
C SER A 105 -12.78 18.55 28.96
N PHE A 106 -12.12 19.53 28.31
CA PHE A 106 -11.10 19.24 27.30
C PHE A 106 -9.91 18.47 27.87
N ALA A 107 -9.46 18.83 29.08
CA ALA A 107 -8.35 18.14 29.75
C ALA A 107 -8.66 16.65 29.99
N PHE A 108 -9.87 16.32 30.44
CA PHE A 108 -10.30 14.93 30.58
C PHE A 108 -10.36 14.21 29.21
N PHE A 109 -10.87 14.90 28.17
CA PHE A 109 -10.92 14.38 26.82
C PHE A 109 -9.51 14.06 26.28
N VAL A 110 -8.51 14.94 26.53
CA VAL A 110 -7.10 14.70 26.16
C VAL A 110 -6.56 13.43 26.82
N VAL A 111 -6.81 13.24 28.10
CA VAL A 111 -6.37 12.03 28.82
C VAL A 111 -7.02 10.79 28.22
N VAL A 112 -8.33 10.82 27.95
CA VAL A 112 -9.06 9.69 27.36
C VAL A 112 -8.53 9.37 25.97
N ILE A 113 -8.31 10.35 25.09
CA ILE A 113 -7.86 10.11 23.72
C ILE A 113 -6.42 9.57 23.65
N LEU A 114 -5.55 9.96 24.60
CA LEU A 114 -4.23 9.36 24.73
C LEU A 114 -4.31 7.90 25.16
N PHE A 115 -5.20 7.61 26.11
CA PHE A 115 -5.46 6.24 26.54
C PHE A 115 -6.05 5.38 25.41
N VAL A 116 -6.95 5.94 24.60
CA VAL A 116 -7.49 5.32 23.38
C VAL A 116 -6.37 5.03 22.40
N GLY A 117 -5.52 6.01 22.11
CA GLY A 117 -4.38 5.83 21.19
C GLY A 117 -3.48 4.67 21.61
N LEU A 118 -3.21 4.56 22.94
CA LEU A 118 -2.32 3.52 23.46
C LEU A 118 -2.99 2.13 23.52
N LEU A 119 -4.26 2.05 23.86
CA LEU A 119 -4.91 0.76 24.20
C LEU A 119 -5.94 0.27 23.19
N ALA A 120 -6.67 1.15 22.50
CA ALA A 120 -7.72 0.70 21.58
C ALA A 120 -7.16 -0.08 20.36
N ASN A 121 -5.93 0.23 19.95
CA ASN A 121 -5.32 -0.46 18.80
C ASN A 121 -4.56 -1.75 19.15
N ILE A 122 -4.58 -2.20 20.40
CA ILE A 122 -3.95 -3.47 20.79
C ILE A 122 -4.59 -4.69 20.13
N GLY A 123 -5.87 -4.59 19.74
CA GLY A 123 -6.59 -5.63 19.00
C GLY A 123 -6.22 -5.72 17.51
N GLY A 124 -5.62 -4.69 16.92
CA GLY A 124 -5.29 -4.65 15.49
C GLY A 124 -4.34 -5.75 15.04
N PRO A 125 -3.16 -5.93 15.69
CA PRO A 125 -2.27 -7.05 15.41
C PRO A 125 -2.94 -8.42 15.60
N ALA A 126 -3.76 -8.58 16.65
CA ALA A 126 -4.50 -9.80 16.90
C ALA A 126 -5.47 -10.14 15.75
N GLN A 127 -6.22 -9.15 15.26
CA GLN A 127 -7.12 -9.31 14.12
C GLN A 127 -6.37 -9.74 12.85
N GLN A 128 -5.22 -9.11 12.56
CA GLN A 128 -4.40 -9.46 11.39
C GLN A 128 -3.85 -10.89 11.51
N ALA A 129 -3.36 -11.26 12.68
CA ALA A 129 -2.87 -12.60 12.95
C ALA A 129 -3.97 -13.66 12.79
N MET A 130 -5.19 -13.40 13.32
CA MET A 130 -6.33 -14.31 13.16
C MET A 130 -6.72 -14.52 11.68
N VAL A 131 -6.66 -13.47 10.86
CA VAL A 131 -6.89 -13.61 9.41
C VAL A 131 -5.86 -14.54 8.78
N ALA A 132 -4.58 -14.39 9.15
CA ALA A 132 -3.51 -15.25 8.63
C ALA A 132 -3.62 -16.70 9.09
N ASP A 133 -4.06 -16.92 10.35
CA ASP A 133 -4.17 -18.28 10.92
C ASP A 133 -5.40 -19.05 10.44
N LEU A 134 -6.50 -18.35 10.18
CA LEU A 134 -7.72 -18.97 9.66
C LEU A 134 -7.60 -19.41 8.20
N LEU A 135 -6.58 -18.93 7.48
CA LEU A 135 -6.42 -19.16 6.04
C LEU A 135 -5.13 -19.91 5.71
N PRO A 136 -5.17 -20.87 4.79
CA PRO A 136 -3.96 -21.45 4.22
C PRO A 136 -3.14 -20.39 3.50
N GLU A 137 -1.84 -20.60 3.41
CA GLU A 137 -0.86 -19.60 2.94
C GLU A 137 -1.22 -19.03 1.56
N GLU A 138 -1.65 -19.88 0.63
CA GLU A 138 -2.01 -19.51 -0.74
C GLU A 138 -3.22 -18.57 -0.80
N LYS A 139 -4.09 -18.57 0.23
CA LYS A 139 -5.31 -17.75 0.31
C LYS A 139 -5.19 -16.50 1.18
N ARG A 140 -4.08 -16.34 1.89
CA ARG A 140 -3.88 -15.19 2.81
C ARG A 140 -3.97 -13.85 2.07
N THR A 141 -3.33 -13.75 0.90
CA THR A 141 -3.36 -12.51 0.09
C THR A 141 -4.78 -12.12 -0.32
N GLU A 142 -5.59 -13.09 -0.76
CA GLU A 142 -7.00 -12.86 -1.10
C GLU A 142 -7.82 -12.51 0.15
N GLY A 143 -7.58 -13.18 1.27
CA GLY A 143 -8.24 -12.92 2.54
C GLY A 143 -8.01 -11.50 3.05
N PHE A 144 -6.77 -11.02 3.04
CA PHE A 144 -6.46 -9.61 3.35
C PHE A 144 -7.10 -8.64 2.36
N GLY A 145 -7.21 -9.03 1.09
CA GLY A 145 -7.96 -8.29 0.07
C GLY A 145 -9.43 -8.12 0.44
N ILE A 146 -10.09 -9.20 0.91
CA ILE A 146 -11.50 -9.17 1.38
C ILE A 146 -11.64 -8.25 2.60
N VAL A 147 -10.75 -8.38 3.59
CA VAL A 147 -10.71 -7.48 4.77
C VAL A 147 -10.67 -6.02 4.35
N ARG A 148 -9.81 -5.69 3.39
CA ARG A 148 -9.65 -4.33 2.88
C ARG A 148 -10.90 -3.82 2.16
N VAL A 149 -11.52 -4.63 1.32
CA VAL A 149 -12.78 -4.27 0.62
C VAL A 149 -13.88 -3.98 1.63
N VAL A 150 -14.01 -4.81 2.65
CA VAL A 150 -15.05 -4.67 3.68
C VAL A 150 -14.79 -3.45 4.57
N ALA A 151 -13.54 -3.19 4.94
CA ALA A 151 -13.17 -1.98 5.67
C ALA A 151 -13.46 -0.70 4.86
N ASN A 152 -13.14 -0.70 3.56
CA ASN A 152 -13.45 0.42 2.69
C ASN A 152 -14.97 0.63 2.53
N LEU A 153 -15.75 -0.44 2.45
CA LEU A 153 -17.22 -0.35 2.41
C LEU A 153 -17.78 0.29 3.69
N ALA A 154 -17.25 -0.06 4.86
CA ALA A 154 -17.62 0.55 6.13
C ALA A 154 -17.28 2.04 6.16
N ILE A 155 -16.07 2.42 5.71
CA ILE A 155 -15.64 3.82 5.58
C ILE A 155 -16.51 4.58 4.57
N ALA A 156 -17.01 3.91 3.53
CA ALA A 156 -17.88 4.50 2.53
C ALA A 156 -19.27 4.85 3.10
N ILE A 157 -19.83 3.99 3.92
CA ILE A 157 -21.19 4.14 4.48
C ILE A 157 -21.17 5.01 5.75
N GLY A 158 -20.12 4.90 6.56
CA GLY A 158 -20.00 5.53 7.87
C GLY A 158 -20.28 7.03 7.89
N PRO A 159 -19.63 7.86 7.06
CA PRO A 159 -19.84 9.30 7.08
C PRO A 159 -21.26 9.74 6.71
N ALA A 160 -21.96 8.98 5.84
CA ALA A 160 -23.36 9.26 5.51
C ALA A 160 -24.27 9.12 6.74
N ILE A 161 -24.13 7.99 7.45
CA ILE A 161 -24.87 7.73 8.68
C ILE A 161 -24.41 8.68 9.78
N GLY A 162 -23.10 8.89 9.90
CA GLY A 162 -22.47 9.77 10.89
C GLY A 162 -22.95 11.21 10.77
N GLY A 163 -23.07 11.75 9.53
CA GLY A 163 -23.60 13.09 9.30
C GLY A 163 -25.05 13.27 9.74
N LEU A 164 -25.89 12.26 9.54
CA LEU A 164 -27.29 12.26 10.03
C LEU A 164 -27.34 12.18 11.56
N LEU A 165 -26.54 11.32 12.17
CA LEU A 165 -26.46 11.18 13.63
C LEU A 165 -25.87 12.43 14.28
N ALA A 166 -24.82 13.02 13.71
CA ALA A 166 -24.19 14.23 14.23
C ALA A 166 -25.14 15.43 14.22
N ALA A 167 -25.98 15.55 13.20
CA ALA A 167 -26.99 16.59 13.14
C ALA A 167 -28.06 16.49 14.26
N TRP A 168 -28.31 15.29 14.74
CA TRP A 168 -29.20 15.06 15.86
C TRP A 168 -28.46 15.20 17.21
N SER A 169 -27.37 14.48 17.39
CA SER A 169 -26.51 14.56 18.58
C SER A 169 -25.13 13.97 18.32
N TYR A 170 -24.06 14.67 18.63
CA TYR A 170 -22.71 14.09 18.58
C TYR A 170 -22.54 12.88 19.50
N LEU A 171 -23.24 12.83 20.65
CA LEU A 171 -23.19 11.69 21.55
C LEU A 171 -23.65 10.39 20.88
N SER A 172 -24.60 10.48 19.92
CA SER A 172 -25.08 9.30 19.19
C SER A 172 -24.00 8.64 18.32
N LEU A 173 -22.97 9.37 17.85
CA LEU A 173 -21.81 8.83 17.15
C LEU A 173 -21.00 7.91 18.05
N PHE A 174 -20.72 8.37 19.27
CA PHE A 174 -19.95 7.62 20.27
C PHE A 174 -20.72 6.41 20.79
N ILE A 175 -22.04 6.54 20.99
CA ILE A 175 -22.91 5.41 21.35
C ILE A 175 -22.93 4.38 20.19
N GLY A 176 -23.04 4.83 18.94
CA GLY A 176 -23.03 3.96 17.78
C GLY A 176 -21.74 3.14 17.65
N ASP A 177 -20.59 3.77 17.86
CA ASP A 177 -19.30 3.08 17.88
C ASP A 177 -19.16 2.12 19.06
N ALA A 178 -19.56 2.53 20.26
CA ALA A 178 -19.54 1.65 21.43
C ALA A 178 -20.42 0.40 21.25
N ILE A 179 -21.61 0.56 20.64
CA ILE A 179 -22.50 -0.56 20.31
C ILE A 179 -21.84 -1.46 19.26
N SER A 180 -21.28 -0.90 18.21
CA SER A 180 -20.63 -1.68 17.14
C SER A 180 -19.45 -2.49 17.67
N SER A 181 -18.56 -1.88 18.46
CA SER A 181 -17.42 -2.56 19.08
C SER A 181 -17.87 -3.64 20.09
N THR A 182 -18.92 -3.38 20.87
CA THR A 182 -19.49 -4.37 21.82
C THR A 182 -20.14 -5.55 21.10
N ILE A 183 -20.91 -5.30 20.03
CA ILE A 183 -21.50 -6.35 19.19
C ILE A 183 -20.38 -7.19 18.57
N THR A 184 -19.34 -6.56 18.03
CA THR A 184 -18.19 -7.27 17.45
C THR A 184 -17.48 -8.12 18.50
N ALA A 185 -17.24 -7.59 19.71
CA ALA A 185 -16.65 -8.34 20.80
C ALA A 185 -17.50 -9.56 21.18
N ALA A 186 -18.83 -9.42 21.25
CA ALA A 186 -19.76 -10.51 21.53
C ALA A 186 -19.73 -11.59 20.42
N ILE A 187 -19.73 -11.17 19.15
CA ILE A 187 -19.63 -12.11 18.01
C ILE A 187 -18.31 -12.90 18.08
N VAL A 188 -17.18 -12.20 18.30
CA VAL A 188 -15.87 -12.85 18.43
C VAL A 188 -15.84 -13.82 19.62
N PHE A 189 -16.39 -13.40 20.76
CA PHE A 189 -16.43 -14.22 21.97
C PHE A 189 -17.23 -15.51 21.76
N LEU A 190 -18.41 -15.42 21.15
CA LEU A 190 -19.35 -16.54 21.03
C LEU A 190 -18.99 -17.51 19.89
N VAL A 191 -18.43 -17.02 18.78
CA VAL A 191 -18.32 -17.81 17.54
C VAL A 191 -16.89 -18.15 17.18
N ILE A 192 -15.91 -17.25 17.42
CA ILE A 192 -14.54 -17.47 17.00
C ILE A 192 -13.79 -18.25 18.08
N ARG A 193 -13.04 -19.28 17.67
CA ARG A 193 -12.13 -20.03 18.54
C ARG A 193 -10.78 -19.33 18.61
N GLU A 194 -9.98 -19.65 19.66
CA GLU A 194 -8.59 -19.20 19.72
C GLU A 194 -7.81 -19.75 18.52
N THR A 195 -6.99 -18.91 17.89
CA THR A 195 -6.24 -19.27 16.71
C THR A 195 -4.72 -19.27 16.94
N LEU A 196 -4.27 -18.98 18.17
CA LEU A 196 -2.85 -19.03 18.51
C LEU A 196 -2.32 -20.45 18.24
N PRO A 197 -1.34 -20.64 17.35
CA PRO A 197 -0.71 -21.93 17.15
C PRO A 197 -0.03 -22.41 18.43
N GLU A 198 -0.05 -23.73 18.69
CA GLU A 198 0.78 -24.32 19.73
C GLU A 198 2.25 -24.02 19.39
N ARG A 199 2.96 -23.42 20.33
CA ARG A 199 4.34 -22.96 20.16
C ARG A 199 5.24 -24.19 19.95
N GLU A 200 5.86 -24.32 18.79
CA GLU A 200 6.96 -25.26 18.61
C GLU A 200 8.13 -24.78 19.49
N GLU A 201 8.50 -25.60 20.48
CA GLU A 201 9.67 -25.37 21.34
C GLU A 201 10.92 -25.40 20.48
N GLY A 202 11.55 -24.25 20.24
CA GLY A 202 12.84 -24.18 19.55
C GLY A 202 12.94 -23.22 18.35
N ALA A 203 11.89 -22.46 18.00
CA ALA A 203 12.03 -21.44 16.96
C ALA A 203 13.01 -20.34 17.41
N PRO A 204 14.06 -20.01 16.61
CA PRO A 204 15.02 -18.99 16.98
C PRO A 204 14.33 -17.62 17.10
N GLU A 205 14.44 -16.98 18.26
CA GLU A 205 14.04 -15.59 18.44
C GLU A 205 14.91 -14.71 17.55
N GLN A 206 14.33 -14.12 16.52
CA GLN A 206 15.03 -13.08 15.75
C GLN A 206 15.34 -11.93 16.70
N THR A 207 16.62 -11.67 16.90
CA THR A 207 17.08 -10.63 17.80
C THR A 207 16.66 -9.26 17.26
N VAL A 208 16.06 -8.44 18.11
CA VAL A 208 15.62 -7.05 17.79
C VAL A 208 16.74 -6.26 17.07
N ALA A 209 18.00 -6.49 17.43
CA ALA A 209 19.17 -5.86 16.80
C ALA A 209 19.30 -6.19 15.29
N GLN A 210 19.03 -7.43 14.87
CA GLN A 210 19.08 -7.82 13.45
C GLN A 210 17.96 -7.17 12.62
N THR A 211 16.83 -6.88 13.25
CA THR A 211 15.73 -6.14 12.61
C THR A 211 16.15 -4.70 12.32
N PHE A 212 16.87 -4.03 13.23
CA PHE A 212 17.32 -2.65 13.05
C PHE A 212 18.38 -2.45 11.96
N VAL A 213 19.28 -3.41 11.78
CA VAL A 213 20.33 -3.33 10.73
C VAL A 213 19.71 -3.24 9.34
N GLY A 214 18.66 -4.00 9.04
CA GLY A 214 18.02 -3.99 7.74
C GLY A 214 17.25 -2.70 7.41
N TYR A 215 16.81 -1.91 8.40
CA TYR A 215 16.20 -0.60 8.14
C TYR A 215 17.22 0.43 7.63
N ARG A 216 18.49 0.32 8.03
CA ARG A 216 19.56 1.18 7.51
C ARG A 216 19.72 1.06 6.00
N ASP A 217 19.58 -0.13 5.46
CA ASP A 217 19.73 -0.38 4.03
C ASP A 217 18.55 0.19 3.24
N VAL A 218 17.32 0.05 3.77
CA VAL A 218 16.12 0.71 3.20
C VAL A 218 16.29 2.24 3.15
N LEU A 219 16.84 2.85 4.21
CA LEU A 219 17.08 4.29 4.27
C LEU A 219 18.25 4.77 3.38
N ARG A 220 19.10 3.88 2.90
CA ARG A 220 20.15 4.17 1.92
C ARG A 220 19.65 4.15 0.48
N ASP A 221 18.52 3.52 0.21
CA ASP A 221 17.87 3.57 -1.10
C ASP A 221 17.29 4.98 -1.34
N LEU A 222 18.09 5.84 -1.95
CA LEU A 222 17.72 7.24 -2.23
C LEU A 222 16.50 7.35 -3.14
N THR A 223 16.25 6.37 -4.01
CA THR A 223 15.06 6.32 -4.86
C THR A 223 13.83 6.10 -4.03
N PHE A 224 13.89 5.11 -3.13
CA PHE A 224 12.80 4.79 -2.24
C PHE A 224 12.55 5.91 -1.21
N VAL A 225 13.60 6.45 -0.59
CA VAL A 225 13.49 7.58 0.35
C VAL A 225 12.89 8.82 -0.31
N SER A 226 13.30 9.14 -1.55
CA SER A 226 12.70 10.24 -2.32
C SER A 226 11.22 10.00 -2.63
N PHE A 227 10.85 8.75 -2.94
CA PHE A 227 9.47 8.34 -3.14
C PHE A 227 8.64 8.50 -1.85
N ILE A 228 9.18 8.06 -0.69
CA ILE A 228 8.53 8.24 0.61
C ILE A 228 8.33 9.73 0.93
N GLY A 229 9.34 10.57 0.69
CA GLY A 229 9.24 12.02 0.88
C GLY A 229 8.12 12.65 0.04
N ALA A 230 8.00 12.27 -1.24
CA ALA A 230 6.90 12.70 -2.09
C ALA A 230 5.53 12.20 -1.59
N CYS A 231 5.45 10.95 -1.10
CA CYS A 231 4.24 10.40 -0.48
C CYS A 231 3.88 11.17 0.81
N MET A 232 4.84 11.55 1.64
CA MET A 232 4.58 12.35 2.84
C MET A 232 3.94 13.70 2.50
N LEU A 233 4.49 14.43 1.52
CA LEU A 233 3.91 15.71 1.06
C LEU A 233 2.48 15.52 0.56
N MET A 234 2.24 14.49 -0.26
CA MET A 234 0.91 14.16 -0.75
C MET A 234 -0.05 13.82 0.40
N THR A 235 0.39 13.05 1.39
CA THR A 235 -0.43 12.63 2.53
C THR A 235 -0.78 13.79 3.45
N VAL A 236 0.12 14.78 3.64
CA VAL A 236 -0.19 16.03 4.36
C VAL A 236 -1.40 16.72 3.74
N VAL A 237 -1.46 16.80 2.41
CA VAL A 237 -2.61 17.39 1.70
C VAL A 237 -3.87 16.54 1.92
N TYR A 238 -3.77 15.23 1.77
CA TYR A 238 -4.91 14.31 1.92
C TYR A 238 -5.51 14.31 3.33
N MET A 239 -4.68 14.44 4.38
CA MET A 239 -5.13 14.46 5.77
C MET A 239 -6.13 15.59 6.03
N GLN A 240 -6.06 16.72 5.31
CA GLN A 240 -6.95 17.86 5.50
C GLN A 240 -8.42 17.51 5.24
N MET A 241 -8.69 16.51 4.41
CA MET A 241 -10.05 16.05 4.13
C MET A 241 -10.80 15.59 5.39
N ASN A 242 -10.10 14.89 6.28
CA ASN A 242 -10.71 14.30 7.48
C ASN A 242 -10.50 15.13 8.75
N THR A 243 -9.58 16.08 8.75
CA THR A 243 -9.23 16.84 9.97
C THR A 243 -9.70 18.28 9.92
N THR A 244 -9.52 18.97 8.81
CA THR A 244 -9.66 20.43 8.71
C THR A 244 -10.91 20.84 7.93
N LEU A 245 -11.26 20.06 6.88
CA LEU A 245 -12.32 20.41 5.93
C LEU A 245 -13.67 20.61 6.61
N ALA A 246 -14.01 19.75 7.57
CA ALA A 246 -15.28 19.81 8.28
C ALA A 246 -15.48 21.15 9.02
N VAL A 247 -14.45 21.56 9.76
CA VAL A 247 -14.47 22.82 10.55
C VAL A 247 -14.42 24.03 9.61
N TYR A 248 -13.60 23.99 8.56
CA TYR A 248 -13.55 25.04 7.56
C TYR A 248 -14.91 25.28 6.89
N LEU A 249 -15.57 24.21 6.44
CA LEU A 249 -16.89 24.30 5.80
C LEU A 249 -17.96 24.83 6.77
N ARG A 250 -17.91 24.43 8.04
CA ARG A 250 -18.83 24.93 9.07
C ARG A 250 -18.61 26.42 9.36
N ASP A 251 -17.37 26.82 9.64
CA ASP A 251 -17.07 28.14 10.20
C ASP A 251 -17.02 29.23 9.11
N VAL A 252 -16.50 28.90 7.94
CA VAL A 252 -16.36 29.88 6.82
C VAL A 252 -17.58 29.88 5.91
N HIS A 253 -18.20 28.72 5.66
CA HIS A 253 -19.26 28.58 4.67
C HIS A 253 -20.62 28.18 5.25
N GLN A 254 -20.73 28.03 6.58
CA GLN A 254 -21.96 27.69 7.31
C GLN A 254 -22.60 26.38 6.81
N VAL A 255 -21.77 25.43 6.33
CA VAL A 255 -22.24 24.10 5.89
C VAL A 255 -22.54 23.26 7.13
N ALA A 256 -23.76 22.76 7.22
CA ALA A 256 -24.17 21.87 8.30
C ALA A 256 -23.45 20.51 8.23
N GLU A 257 -23.43 19.79 9.36
CA GLU A 257 -22.79 18.47 9.51
C GLU A 257 -23.28 17.45 8.45
N GLN A 258 -24.57 17.50 8.11
CA GLN A 258 -25.15 16.67 7.06
C GLN A 258 -24.53 16.97 5.69
N GLY A 259 -24.32 18.26 5.38
CA GLY A 259 -23.68 18.68 4.12
C GLY A 259 -22.26 18.13 3.99
N PHE A 260 -21.48 18.18 5.08
CA PHE A 260 -20.16 17.56 5.10
C PHE A 260 -20.25 16.03 4.94
N GLY A 261 -21.20 15.39 5.61
CA GLY A 261 -21.48 13.97 5.44
C GLY A 261 -21.78 13.59 3.99
N TYR A 262 -22.55 14.39 3.25
CA TYR A 262 -22.82 14.14 1.82
C TYR A 262 -21.60 14.31 0.94
N ILE A 263 -20.70 15.26 1.24
CA ILE A 263 -19.43 15.43 0.53
C ILE A 263 -18.57 14.16 0.67
N LEU A 264 -18.44 13.62 1.88
CA LEU A 264 -17.70 12.37 2.12
C LEU A 264 -18.42 11.14 1.53
N SER A 265 -19.75 11.14 1.53
CA SER A 265 -20.54 10.07 0.90
C SER A 265 -20.36 10.03 -0.61
N LEU A 266 -20.21 11.20 -1.26
CA LEU A 266 -19.86 11.29 -2.67
C LEU A 266 -18.50 10.66 -2.95
N ASN A 267 -17.48 11.01 -2.15
CA ASN A 267 -16.15 10.39 -2.25
C ASN A 267 -16.27 8.86 -2.20
N ALA A 268 -16.91 8.35 -1.17
CA ALA A 268 -17.08 6.94 -0.94
C ALA A 268 -17.86 6.22 -2.06
N ALA A 269 -18.96 6.80 -2.52
CA ALA A 269 -19.75 6.25 -3.62
C ALA A 269 -18.94 6.20 -4.92
N MET A 270 -18.17 7.24 -5.21
CA MET A 270 -17.30 7.28 -6.39
C MET A 270 -16.22 6.19 -6.32
N VAL A 271 -15.58 6.01 -5.16
CA VAL A 271 -14.58 4.95 -4.95
C VAL A 271 -15.21 3.57 -5.17
N VAL A 272 -16.36 3.28 -4.57
CA VAL A 272 -17.04 1.99 -4.73
C VAL A 272 -17.40 1.71 -6.19
N LEU A 273 -17.92 2.72 -6.89
CA LEU A 273 -18.39 2.54 -8.27
C LEU A 273 -17.27 2.52 -9.30
N PHE A 274 -16.24 3.34 -9.12
CA PHE A 274 -15.26 3.62 -10.17
C PHE A 274 -13.84 3.12 -9.88
N GLN A 275 -13.51 2.69 -8.65
CA GLN A 275 -12.16 2.24 -8.30
C GLN A 275 -11.68 1.11 -9.22
N PHE A 276 -12.50 0.09 -9.42
CA PHE A 276 -12.10 -1.08 -10.21
C PHE A 276 -11.81 -0.74 -11.69
N PRO A 277 -12.72 -0.07 -12.45
CA PRO A 277 -12.44 0.31 -13.84
C PRO A 277 -11.26 1.27 -13.96
N ILE A 278 -11.13 2.24 -13.02
CA ILE A 278 -10.00 3.18 -13.02
C ILE A 278 -8.68 2.45 -12.74
N SER A 279 -8.61 1.58 -11.75
CA SER A 279 -7.38 0.81 -11.45
C SER A 279 -6.93 -0.03 -12.65
N ARG A 280 -7.88 -0.64 -13.39
CA ARG A 280 -7.57 -1.39 -14.60
C ARG A 280 -7.06 -0.49 -15.74
N TRP A 281 -7.58 0.72 -15.84
CA TRP A 281 -7.16 1.68 -16.85
C TRP A 281 -5.78 2.26 -16.55
N ILE A 282 -5.53 2.71 -15.30
CA ILE A 282 -4.24 3.30 -14.89
C ILE A 282 -3.10 2.28 -14.88
N GLY A 283 -3.40 0.99 -14.70
CA GLY A 283 -2.40 -0.09 -14.73
C GLY A 283 -1.62 -0.22 -16.05
N LYS A 284 -2.10 0.43 -17.13
CA LYS A 284 -1.42 0.50 -18.43
C LYS A 284 -0.33 1.59 -18.49
N TYR A 285 -0.28 2.49 -17.53
CA TYR A 285 0.62 3.64 -17.51
C TYR A 285 1.75 3.44 -16.50
N ARG A 286 2.79 4.24 -16.65
CA ARG A 286 3.95 4.23 -15.74
C ARG A 286 3.53 4.69 -14.34
N PRO A 287 3.78 3.91 -13.28
CA PRO A 287 3.23 4.17 -11.93
C PRO A 287 3.56 5.57 -11.39
N LEU A 288 4.80 6.05 -11.54
CA LEU A 288 5.19 7.38 -11.07
C LEU A 288 4.47 8.53 -11.78
N LEU A 289 4.11 8.37 -13.06
CA LEU A 289 3.28 9.36 -13.77
C LEU A 289 1.83 9.32 -13.30
N VAL A 290 1.30 8.12 -12.97
CA VAL A 290 -0.03 7.98 -12.37
C VAL A 290 -0.05 8.65 -10.99
N MET A 291 1.00 8.46 -10.17
CA MET A 291 1.16 9.16 -8.89
C MET A 291 1.19 10.68 -9.06
N ALA A 292 1.97 11.19 -10.03
CA ALA A 292 2.04 12.62 -10.33
C ALA A 292 0.67 13.18 -10.77
N ALA A 293 -0.03 12.49 -11.68
CA ALA A 293 -1.37 12.91 -12.14
C ALA A 293 -2.40 12.89 -11.01
N GLY A 294 -2.43 11.85 -10.17
CA GLY A 294 -3.33 11.78 -9.03
C GLY A 294 -3.05 12.85 -7.98
N THR A 295 -1.76 13.13 -7.70
CA THR A 295 -1.36 14.19 -6.77
C THR A 295 -1.67 15.59 -7.34
N LEU A 296 -1.57 15.78 -8.65
CA LEU A 296 -2.02 17.02 -9.30
C LEU A 296 -3.53 17.24 -9.12
N LEU A 297 -4.33 16.18 -9.25
CA LEU A 297 -5.76 16.26 -8.96
C LEU A 297 -6.03 16.61 -7.48
N TYR A 298 -5.23 16.12 -6.55
CA TYR A 298 -5.28 16.57 -5.15
C TYR A 298 -4.96 18.06 -5.03
N ALA A 299 -3.90 18.53 -5.67
CA ALA A 299 -3.52 19.94 -5.64
C ALA A 299 -4.67 20.84 -6.15
N ILE A 300 -5.30 20.46 -7.27
CA ILE A 300 -6.42 21.18 -7.85
C ILE A 300 -7.65 21.11 -6.93
N GLY A 301 -8.09 19.91 -6.56
CA GLY A 301 -9.31 19.71 -5.81
C GLY A 301 -9.27 20.32 -4.41
N PHE A 302 -8.16 20.16 -3.68
CA PHE A 302 -8.01 20.77 -2.36
C PHE A 302 -7.86 22.30 -2.43
N SER A 303 -7.13 22.85 -3.40
CA SER A 303 -7.02 24.30 -3.55
C SER A 303 -8.37 24.95 -3.91
N MET A 304 -9.25 24.25 -4.63
CA MET A 304 -10.60 24.77 -4.95
C MET A 304 -11.37 25.15 -3.69
N TYR A 305 -11.24 24.44 -2.57
CA TYR A 305 -11.94 24.81 -1.33
C TYR A 305 -11.59 26.24 -0.86
N GLY A 306 -10.40 26.75 -1.17
CA GLY A 306 -10.02 28.13 -0.85
C GLY A 306 -10.62 29.19 -1.78
N PHE A 307 -11.04 28.80 -2.99
CA PHE A 307 -11.54 29.74 -4.01
C PHE A 307 -13.05 29.76 -4.16
N VAL A 308 -13.74 28.65 -3.81
CA VAL A 308 -15.18 28.49 -4.05
C VAL A 308 -15.99 28.69 -2.78
N SER A 309 -17.26 29.14 -2.95
CA SER A 309 -18.18 29.40 -1.82
C SER A 309 -19.52 28.69 -2.00
N ILE A 310 -19.78 28.09 -3.15
CA ILE A 310 -21.07 27.46 -3.47
C ILE A 310 -20.96 25.96 -3.16
N TYR A 311 -21.93 25.41 -2.43
CA TYR A 311 -21.93 24.01 -1.98
C TYR A 311 -21.71 23.00 -3.10
N VAL A 312 -22.33 23.20 -4.28
CA VAL A 312 -22.15 22.31 -5.44
C VAL A 312 -20.68 22.25 -5.89
N LEU A 313 -19.94 23.38 -5.79
CA LEU A 313 -18.52 23.41 -6.15
C LEU A 313 -17.65 22.67 -5.11
N PHE A 314 -18.07 22.56 -3.86
CA PHE A 314 -17.41 21.69 -2.89
C PHE A 314 -17.58 20.21 -3.26
N LEU A 315 -18.75 19.82 -3.78
CA LEU A 315 -18.95 18.47 -4.33
C LEU A 315 -18.06 18.21 -5.56
N VAL A 316 -17.92 19.19 -6.45
CA VAL A 316 -17.01 19.10 -7.61
C VAL A 316 -15.55 18.98 -7.15
N ALA A 317 -15.12 19.78 -6.18
CA ALA A 317 -13.78 19.71 -5.60
C ALA A 317 -13.53 18.32 -5.01
N MET A 318 -14.48 17.76 -4.25
CA MET A 318 -14.39 16.41 -3.71
C MET A 318 -14.33 15.34 -4.82
N ALA A 319 -15.10 15.49 -5.88
CA ALA A 319 -15.05 14.56 -7.02
C ALA A 319 -13.66 14.55 -7.67
N ILE A 320 -13.03 15.71 -7.84
CA ILE A 320 -11.66 15.83 -8.37
C ILE A 320 -10.66 15.15 -7.41
N VAL A 321 -10.74 15.44 -6.10
CA VAL A 321 -9.93 14.79 -5.07
C VAL A 321 -10.09 13.27 -5.14
N THR A 322 -11.32 12.79 -5.25
CA THR A 322 -11.63 11.34 -5.29
C THR A 322 -11.02 10.65 -6.51
N ILE A 323 -11.04 11.30 -7.68
CA ILE A 323 -10.36 10.75 -8.87
C ILE A 323 -8.85 10.65 -8.61
N GLY A 324 -8.26 11.68 -7.99
CA GLY A 324 -6.86 11.64 -7.55
C GLY A 324 -6.57 10.49 -6.60
N GLU A 325 -7.44 10.24 -5.62
CA GLU A 325 -7.34 9.14 -4.66
C GLU A 325 -7.35 7.77 -5.34
N MET A 326 -8.26 7.59 -6.30
CA MET A 326 -8.35 6.34 -7.07
C MET A 326 -7.08 6.06 -7.92
N PHE A 327 -6.32 7.09 -8.29
CA PHE A 327 -5.02 6.95 -8.96
C PHE A 327 -3.92 6.60 -7.97
N VAL A 328 -3.83 7.34 -6.87
CA VAL A 328 -2.74 7.30 -5.92
C VAL A 328 -2.77 6.04 -5.05
N SER A 329 -3.92 5.72 -4.46
CA SER A 329 -4.03 4.70 -3.41
C SER A 329 -3.58 3.29 -3.87
N PRO A 330 -4.06 2.73 -4.98
CA PRO A 330 -3.59 1.43 -5.44
C PRO A 330 -2.16 1.48 -5.99
N THR A 331 -1.78 2.59 -6.65
CA THR A 331 -0.50 2.72 -7.33
C THR A 331 0.65 2.82 -6.34
N SER A 332 0.48 3.56 -5.23
CA SER A 332 1.52 3.71 -4.21
C SER A 332 1.90 2.37 -3.59
N GLN A 333 0.92 1.54 -3.24
CA GLN A 333 1.16 0.23 -2.63
C GLN A 333 1.82 -0.76 -3.61
N ALA A 334 1.33 -0.78 -4.86
CA ALA A 334 1.92 -1.61 -5.91
C ALA A 334 3.38 -1.20 -6.21
N LEU A 335 3.66 0.11 -6.18
CA LEU A 335 5.00 0.63 -6.43
C LEU A 335 5.97 0.28 -5.30
N VAL A 336 5.56 0.38 -4.03
CA VAL A 336 6.37 -0.06 -2.88
C VAL A 336 6.71 -1.54 -3.00
N ALA A 337 5.73 -2.39 -3.31
CA ALA A 337 5.96 -3.82 -3.48
C ALA A 337 6.92 -4.14 -4.64
N LYS A 338 6.94 -3.29 -5.69
CA LYS A 338 7.83 -3.43 -6.83
C LYS A 338 9.25 -2.90 -6.56
N LEU A 339 9.39 -1.83 -5.77
CA LEU A 339 10.69 -1.25 -5.41
C LEU A 339 11.42 -2.08 -4.36
N ALA A 340 10.69 -2.83 -3.54
CA ALA A 340 11.24 -3.64 -2.46
C ALA A 340 11.88 -4.93 -3.01
N PRO A 341 13.14 -5.25 -2.63
CA PRO A 341 13.71 -6.57 -2.80
C PRO A 341 12.84 -7.65 -2.13
N GLU A 342 12.86 -8.87 -2.65
CA GLU A 342 11.96 -9.94 -2.18
C GLU A 342 12.14 -10.27 -0.70
N ASP A 343 13.38 -10.31 -0.25
CA ASP A 343 13.79 -10.58 1.13
C ASP A 343 13.57 -9.41 2.10
N MET A 344 13.33 -8.17 1.58
CA MET A 344 13.17 -6.95 2.37
C MET A 344 11.79 -6.31 2.26
N ARG A 345 10.82 -6.91 1.56
CA ARG A 345 9.47 -6.34 1.33
C ARG A 345 8.78 -5.86 2.60
N GLY A 346 8.88 -6.63 3.69
CA GLY A 346 8.30 -6.23 4.97
C GLY A 346 8.89 -4.94 5.54
N ARG A 347 10.21 -4.76 5.42
CA ARG A 347 10.90 -3.54 5.89
C ARG A 347 10.55 -2.32 5.04
N TYR A 348 10.47 -2.47 3.72
CA TYR A 348 10.04 -1.40 2.81
C TYR A 348 8.60 -0.96 3.09
N LEU A 349 7.67 -1.91 3.30
CA LEU A 349 6.29 -1.61 3.69
C LEU A 349 6.19 -0.94 5.05
N ALA A 350 7.02 -1.34 6.02
CA ALA A 350 7.08 -0.69 7.33
C ALA A 350 7.55 0.77 7.22
N VAL A 351 8.61 1.04 6.45
CA VAL A 351 9.08 2.41 6.18
C VAL A 351 8.05 3.21 5.40
N PHE A 352 7.34 2.59 4.44
CA PHE A 352 6.23 3.25 3.76
C PHE A 352 5.11 3.67 4.73
N GLY A 353 4.90 2.93 5.81
CA GLY A 353 3.97 3.33 6.88
C GLY A 353 4.24 4.72 7.45
N PHE A 354 5.51 5.16 7.51
CA PHE A 354 5.87 6.50 7.98
C PHE A 354 5.33 7.60 7.07
N SER A 355 5.04 7.32 5.79
CA SER A 355 4.38 8.27 4.88
C SER A 355 2.94 8.65 5.30
N TRP A 356 2.36 7.93 6.25
CA TRP A 356 1.08 8.22 6.89
C TRP A 356 1.25 8.78 8.31
N VAL A 357 2.17 8.22 9.08
CA VAL A 357 2.36 8.57 10.50
C VAL A 357 2.85 10.00 10.66
N LEU A 358 3.94 10.39 10.00
CA LEU A 358 4.46 11.76 10.13
C LEU A 358 3.48 12.83 9.65
N PRO A 359 2.83 12.69 8.48
CA PRO A 359 1.77 13.61 8.05
C PRO A 359 0.58 13.70 9.00
N SER A 360 0.19 12.62 9.67
CA SER A 360 -0.92 12.64 10.63
C SER A 360 -0.59 13.41 11.92
N ILE A 361 0.68 13.57 12.24
CA ILE A 361 1.14 14.41 13.37
C ILE A 361 1.25 15.87 12.93
N VAL A 362 1.95 16.12 11.83
CA VAL A 362 2.32 17.49 11.42
C VAL A 362 1.17 18.19 10.67
N GLY A 363 0.46 17.46 9.81
CA GLY A 363 -0.56 18.03 8.92
C GLY A 363 -1.68 18.76 9.66
N PRO A 364 -2.38 18.12 10.60
CA PRO A 364 -3.45 18.74 11.36
C PRO A 364 -2.97 19.90 12.25
N LEU A 365 -1.77 19.78 12.85
CA LEU A 365 -1.19 20.83 13.68
C LEU A 365 -0.88 22.10 12.87
N VAL A 366 -0.21 21.95 11.73
CA VAL A 366 0.12 23.10 10.85
C VAL A 366 -1.15 23.74 10.31
N ALA A 367 -2.12 22.93 9.87
CA ALA A 367 -3.40 23.44 9.39
C ALA A 367 -4.19 24.16 10.51
N GLY A 368 -4.16 23.63 11.73
CA GLY A 368 -4.75 24.27 12.90
C GLY A 368 -4.13 25.64 13.20
N LEU A 369 -2.79 25.73 13.23
CA LEU A 369 -2.07 26.99 13.40
C LEU A 369 -2.45 28.02 12.33
N VAL A 370 -2.60 27.59 11.08
CA VAL A 370 -3.03 28.48 9.99
C VAL A 370 -4.49 28.93 10.20
N MET A 371 -5.39 28.01 10.54
CA MET A 371 -6.82 28.33 10.73
C MET A 371 -7.07 29.30 11.88
N ASP A 372 -6.30 29.17 12.97
CA ASP A 372 -6.53 29.98 14.18
C ASP A 372 -5.84 31.36 14.12
N ASN A 373 -4.76 31.51 13.34
CA ASN A 373 -3.93 32.71 13.33
C ASN A 373 -3.95 33.50 12.00
N LEU A 374 -4.43 32.88 10.90
CA LEU A 374 -4.49 33.45 9.55
C LEU A 374 -5.89 33.29 8.96
N ASP A 375 -6.08 33.77 7.71
CA ASP A 375 -7.31 33.42 6.97
C ASP A 375 -7.35 31.89 6.73
N PRO A 376 -8.40 31.19 7.15
CA PRO A 376 -8.53 29.74 6.98
C PRO A 376 -8.37 29.24 5.54
N ARG A 377 -8.57 30.09 4.53
CA ARG A 377 -8.34 29.77 3.11
C ARG A 377 -6.88 29.43 2.80
N TRP A 378 -5.92 29.93 3.59
CA TRP A 378 -4.50 29.62 3.40
C TRP A 378 -4.17 28.15 3.58
N VAL A 379 -4.98 27.39 4.33
CA VAL A 379 -4.82 25.91 4.42
C VAL A 379 -4.96 25.30 3.03
N TRP A 380 -5.93 25.74 2.25
CA TRP A 380 -6.23 25.19 0.92
C TRP A 380 -5.25 25.66 -0.15
N TYR A 381 -4.82 26.92 -0.08
CA TYR A 381 -3.75 27.42 -0.96
C TYR A 381 -2.42 26.73 -0.67
N GLY A 382 -2.09 26.52 0.61
CA GLY A 382 -0.93 25.76 1.04
C GLY A 382 -1.02 24.29 0.60
N ALA A 383 -2.18 23.67 0.72
CA ALA A 383 -2.42 22.31 0.22
C ALA A 383 -2.20 22.21 -1.29
N GLY A 384 -2.65 23.20 -2.07
CA GLY A 384 -2.37 23.30 -3.50
C GLY A 384 -0.87 23.37 -3.80
N LEU A 385 -0.14 24.25 -3.10
CA LEU A 385 1.32 24.40 -3.28
C LEU A 385 2.09 23.13 -2.90
N ILE A 386 1.76 22.52 -1.76
CA ILE A 386 2.38 21.27 -1.32
C ILE A 386 2.05 20.13 -2.31
N GLY A 387 0.81 20.05 -2.80
CA GLY A 387 0.39 19.09 -3.80
C GLY A 387 1.13 19.26 -5.13
N LEU A 388 1.34 20.49 -5.59
CA LEU A 388 2.15 20.78 -6.78
C LEU A 388 3.62 20.40 -6.57
N THR A 389 4.18 20.66 -5.39
CA THR A 389 5.55 20.25 -5.04
C THR A 389 5.67 18.72 -5.06
N ALA A 390 4.72 18.00 -4.49
CA ALA A 390 4.69 16.54 -4.54
C ALA A 390 4.53 16.00 -5.97
N THR A 391 3.69 16.65 -6.80
CA THR A 391 3.56 16.34 -8.23
C THR A 391 4.89 16.48 -8.96
N GLY A 392 5.59 17.58 -8.72
CA GLY A 392 6.95 17.82 -9.24
C GLY A 392 7.94 16.75 -8.78
N ALA A 393 7.89 16.37 -7.50
CA ALA A 393 8.77 15.35 -6.94
C ALA A 393 8.55 13.97 -7.61
N PHE A 394 7.29 13.52 -7.81
CA PHE A 394 7.00 12.28 -8.54
C PHE A 394 7.43 12.35 -10.01
N THR A 395 7.24 13.49 -10.66
CA THR A 395 7.65 13.70 -12.05
C THR A 395 9.18 13.65 -12.17
N LEU A 396 9.91 14.34 -11.29
CA LEU A 396 11.38 14.32 -11.26
C LEU A 396 11.92 12.91 -10.98
N LEU A 397 11.29 12.21 -10.04
CA LEU A 397 11.66 10.83 -9.73
C LEU A 397 11.42 9.92 -10.95
N HIS A 398 10.31 10.10 -11.68
CA HIS A 398 10.06 9.40 -12.93
C HIS A 398 11.15 9.63 -13.96
N LEU A 399 11.57 10.89 -14.16
CA LEU A 399 12.61 11.24 -15.10
C LEU A 399 13.98 10.67 -14.70
N ARG A 400 14.31 10.65 -13.41
CA ARG A 400 15.56 10.05 -12.90
C ARG A 400 15.60 8.55 -13.09
N VAL A 401 14.53 7.85 -12.66
CA VAL A 401 14.42 6.39 -12.80
C VAL A 401 14.40 6.00 -14.27
N GLY A 402 13.66 6.73 -15.11
CA GLY A 402 13.65 6.52 -16.55
C GLY A 402 15.02 6.68 -17.21
N ARG A 403 15.78 7.70 -16.82
CA ARG A 403 17.15 7.91 -17.33
C ARG A 403 18.10 6.81 -16.90
N SER A 404 18.08 6.39 -15.62
CA SER A 404 18.96 5.33 -15.14
C SER A 404 18.67 3.99 -15.83
N THR A 405 17.41 3.65 -16.03
CA THR A 405 17.00 2.44 -16.78
C THR A 405 17.40 2.53 -18.26
N MET A 406 17.19 3.69 -18.91
CA MET A 406 17.63 3.90 -20.30
C MET A 406 19.13 3.78 -20.43
N THR A 407 19.90 4.41 -19.54
CA THR A 407 21.36 4.34 -19.56
C THR A 407 21.87 2.91 -19.36
N ALA A 408 21.25 2.13 -18.49
CA ALA A 408 21.60 0.73 -18.30
C ALA A 408 21.28 -0.12 -19.53
N ILE A 409 20.10 0.06 -20.13
CA ILE A 409 19.72 -0.60 -21.39
C ILE A 409 20.65 -0.18 -22.53
N ASP A 410 20.96 1.10 -22.66
CA ASP A 410 21.83 1.60 -23.73
C ASP A 410 23.25 1.05 -23.59
N ARG A 411 23.79 0.93 -22.38
CA ARG A 411 25.09 0.26 -22.14
C ARG A 411 25.06 -1.22 -22.46
N ARG A 412 23.97 -1.93 -22.10
CA ARG A 412 23.81 -3.34 -22.45
C ARG A 412 23.73 -3.54 -23.97
N LEU A 413 22.97 -2.69 -24.66
CA LEU A 413 22.88 -2.70 -26.13
C LEU A 413 24.22 -2.40 -26.80
N GLU A 414 24.98 -1.46 -26.27
CA GLU A 414 26.32 -1.14 -26.78
C GLU A 414 27.29 -2.32 -26.64
N ILE A 415 27.27 -3.02 -25.51
CA ILE A 415 28.08 -4.23 -25.32
C ILE A 415 27.67 -5.31 -26.31
N LEU A 416 26.36 -5.56 -26.51
CA LEU A 416 25.84 -6.55 -27.45
C LEU A 416 26.22 -6.19 -28.91
N ARG A 417 26.15 -4.90 -29.27
CA ARG A 417 26.54 -4.42 -30.60
C ARG A 417 28.04 -4.66 -30.86
N ARG A 418 28.89 -4.41 -29.88
CA ARG A 418 30.34 -4.67 -30.00
C ARG A 418 30.68 -6.16 -30.10
N VAL A 419 29.82 -7.04 -29.57
CA VAL A 419 29.92 -8.50 -29.83
C VAL A 419 29.52 -8.81 -31.27
N GLU A 420 28.45 -8.21 -31.79
CA GLU A 420 28.00 -8.38 -33.15
C GLU A 420 29.04 -7.90 -34.17
N GLU A 421 29.71 -6.78 -33.88
CA GLU A 421 30.80 -6.21 -34.67
C GLU A 421 32.14 -6.97 -34.51
N HIS A 422 32.16 -8.08 -33.72
CA HIS A 422 33.34 -8.91 -33.44
C HIS A 422 34.48 -8.16 -32.71
N GLU A 423 34.17 -7.03 -32.07
CA GLU A 423 35.11 -6.24 -31.26
C GLU A 423 35.30 -6.81 -29.85
N LEU A 424 34.32 -7.57 -29.33
CA LEU A 424 34.34 -8.22 -28.03
C LEU A 424 34.02 -9.70 -28.19
N THR A 425 34.72 -10.54 -27.44
CA THR A 425 34.34 -11.96 -27.32
C THR A 425 33.12 -12.12 -26.40
N ALA A 426 32.39 -13.22 -26.54
CA ALA A 426 31.23 -13.51 -25.69
C ALA A 426 31.59 -13.54 -24.18
N CYS A 427 32.80 -14.03 -23.84
CA CYS A 427 33.27 -14.03 -22.45
C CYS A 427 33.58 -12.64 -21.90
N GLU A 428 34.19 -11.76 -22.70
CA GLU A 428 34.45 -10.36 -22.29
C GLU A 428 33.13 -9.58 -22.13
N ALA A 429 32.19 -9.78 -23.05
CA ALA A 429 30.88 -9.17 -22.96
C ALA A 429 30.11 -9.65 -21.70
N ALA A 430 30.14 -10.94 -21.39
CA ALA A 430 29.54 -11.48 -20.18
C ALA A 430 30.13 -10.86 -18.91
N SER A 431 31.47 -10.78 -18.84
CA SER A 431 32.17 -10.13 -17.71
C SER A 431 31.80 -8.64 -17.56
N MET A 432 31.65 -7.91 -18.68
CA MET A 432 31.23 -6.51 -18.67
C MET A 432 29.76 -6.36 -18.25
N LEU A 433 28.87 -7.27 -18.64
CA LEU A 433 27.46 -7.29 -18.26
C LEU A 433 27.28 -7.63 -16.76
N GLU A 434 28.01 -8.61 -16.25
CA GLU A 434 28.09 -8.93 -14.82
C GLU A 434 28.62 -7.74 -14.00
N GLY A 435 29.61 -7.02 -14.49
CA GLY A 435 30.13 -5.79 -13.87
C GLY A 435 29.10 -4.64 -13.82
N LEU A 436 28.13 -4.61 -14.75
CA LEU A 436 27.01 -3.67 -14.71
C LEU A 436 25.95 -4.07 -13.69
N GLU A 437 25.74 -5.35 -13.48
CA GLU A 437 24.82 -5.90 -12.47
C GLU A 437 25.41 -5.80 -11.06
N GLY A 438 26.69 -6.06 -10.88
CA GLY A 438 27.38 -6.01 -9.58
C GLY A 438 27.45 -4.63 -8.92
N ARG A 439 27.14 -3.56 -9.61
CA ARG A 439 26.99 -2.21 -9.00
C ARG A 439 25.62 -1.96 -8.39
N SER A 440 24.65 -2.81 -8.64
CA SER A 440 23.30 -2.75 -8.03
C SER A 440 23.15 -3.65 -6.80
N TRP A 441 24.05 -4.63 -6.61
CA TRP A 441 23.90 -5.72 -5.62
C TRP A 441 25.09 -5.92 -4.68
N ALA A 442 26.12 -5.11 -4.77
CA ALA A 442 27.40 -5.34 -4.07
C ALA A 442 27.42 -4.77 -2.64
N ASP A 443 26.52 -5.25 -1.76
CA ASP A 443 26.81 -5.24 -0.30
C ASP A 443 25.87 -6.18 0.51
N GLY A 444 25.72 -7.41 0.11
CA GLY A 444 24.97 -8.36 0.95
C GLY A 444 24.79 -9.73 0.32
N ASP A 445 25.73 -10.52 0.27
CA ASP A 445 25.82 -11.92 0.67
C ASP A 445 27.02 -12.63 0.00
N LYS A 446 28.07 -12.90 0.78
CA LYS A 446 29.23 -13.67 0.33
C LYS A 446 29.03 -15.20 0.46
N ASN A 447 27.79 -15.67 0.65
CA ASN A 447 27.52 -17.10 0.91
C ASN A 447 26.43 -17.73 0.04
N GLY A 448 26.05 -17.15 -1.12
CA GLY A 448 25.28 -17.86 -2.13
C GLY A 448 26.18 -18.70 -3.02
N PRO A 449 25.78 -19.91 -3.52
CA PRO A 449 26.58 -20.66 -4.43
C PRO A 449 26.83 -19.84 -5.69
N SER A 450 28.11 -19.53 -5.94
CA SER A 450 28.56 -18.79 -7.11
C SER A 450 28.02 -19.45 -8.39
N GLN A 451 27.20 -18.76 -9.16
CA GLN A 451 26.84 -19.13 -10.54
C GLN A 451 28.01 -18.85 -11.51
N GLN A 452 29.23 -18.71 -10.99
CA GLN A 452 30.43 -18.59 -11.79
C GLN A 452 30.69 -19.93 -12.48
N GLY A 453 30.48 -19.99 -13.78
CA GLY A 453 30.84 -21.11 -14.65
C GLY A 453 29.68 -21.77 -15.39
N ARG A 454 28.42 -21.38 -15.22
CA ARG A 454 27.33 -21.98 -16.00
C ARG A 454 27.21 -21.33 -17.38
N SER A 455 27.21 -22.18 -18.42
CA SER A 455 27.01 -21.79 -19.81
C SER A 455 25.82 -22.52 -20.41
N LEU A 456 25.08 -21.83 -21.29
CA LEU A 456 24.04 -22.40 -22.10
C LEU A 456 24.62 -22.88 -23.41
N ARG A 457 24.57 -24.18 -23.68
CA ARG A 457 24.96 -24.75 -24.96
C ARG A 457 23.73 -24.93 -25.83
N VAL A 458 23.73 -24.33 -27.00
CA VAL A 458 22.66 -24.42 -27.99
C VAL A 458 23.21 -25.11 -29.24
N ARG A 459 22.71 -26.30 -29.55
CA ARG A 459 23.04 -27.04 -30.78
C ARG A 459 21.86 -27.02 -31.72
N VAL A 460 22.09 -26.66 -32.97
CA VAL A 460 21.13 -26.78 -34.03
C VAL A 460 21.52 -27.98 -34.91
N LEU A 461 20.69 -28.98 -34.91
CA LEU A 461 20.91 -30.24 -35.67
C LEU A 461 19.96 -30.30 -36.86
N ASP A 462 20.42 -30.83 -37.95
CA ASP A 462 19.57 -31.16 -39.09
C ASP A 462 18.70 -32.38 -38.76
N ALA A 463 17.39 -32.26 -38.90
CA ALA A 463 16.45 -33.30 -38.50
C ALA A 463 16.58 -34.62 -39.29
N ALA A 464 17.09 -34.58 -40.54
CA ALA A 464 17.22 -35.74 -41.39
C ALA A 464 18.56 -36.46 -41.24
N SER A 465 19.66 -35.71 -41.04
CA SER A 465 21.04 -36.27 -40.98
C SER A 465 21.61 -36.33 -39.58
N GLY A 466 21.03 -35.63 -38.59
CA GLY A 466 21.58 -35.49 -37.24
C GLY A 466 22.89 -34.70 -37.17
N ALA A 467 23.34 -34.09 -38.27
CA ALA A 467 24.55 -33.30 -38.31
C ALA A 467 24.36 -31.94 -37.66
N ALA A 468 25.32 -31.50 -36.86
CA ALA A 468 25.27 -30.19 -36.23
C ALA A 468 25.51 -29.09 -37.26
N LYS A 469 24.51 -28.22 -37.45
CA LYS A 469 24.59 -27.01 -38.28
C LYS A 469 25.20 -25.83 -37.51
N ALA A 470 24.98 -25.79 -36.20
CA ALA A 470 25.57 -24.81 -35.29
C ALA A 470 25.75 -25.41 -33.88
N ASP A 471 26.80 -25.01 -33.20
CA ASP A 471 27.06 -25.33 -31.80
C ASP A 471 27.58 -24.06 -31.11
N LEU A 472 26.76 -23.48 -30.25
CA LEU A 472 26.99 -22.20 -29.59
C LEU A 472 27.01 -22.41 -28.09
N VAL A 473 28.04 -21.90 -27.45
CA VAL A 473 28.14 -21.87 -25.98
C VAL A 473 28.05 -20.41 -25.52
N LEU A 474 27.01 -20.08 -24.76
CA LEU A 474 26.70 -18.75 -24.30
C LEU A 474 26.75 -18.70 -22.77
N PRO A 475 27.51 -17.77 -22.15
CA PRO A 475 27.44 -17.55 -20.71
C PRO A 475 26.03 -17.16 -20.28
N MET A 476 25.55 -17.69 -19.13
CA MET A 476 24.17 -17.44 -18.65
C MET A 476 23.85 -15.95 -18.46
N GLY A 477 24.81 -15.13 -18.03
CA GLY A 477 24.63 -13.67 -17.91
C GLY A 477 24.26 -13.00 -19.25
N LEU A 478 24.81 -13.48 -20.37
CA LEU A 478 24.49 -12.98 -21.70
C LEU A 478 23.08 -13.41 -22.14
N VAL A 479 22.68 -14.62 -21.79
CA VAL A 479 21.34 -15.17 -22.09
C VAL A 479 20.26 -14.37 -21.40
N HIS A 480 20.41 -14.10 -20.11
CA HIS A 480 19.47 -13.27 -19.34
C HIS A 480 19.40 -11.84 -19.89
N THR A 481 20.56 -11.27 -20.28
CA THR A 481 20.59 -9.91 -20.87
C THR A 481 19.83 -9.83 -22.20
N VAL A 482 19.93 -10.83 -23.06
CA VAL A 482 19.16 -10.89 -24.33
C VAL A 482 17.66 -10.96 -24.05
N PHE A 483 17.23 -11.70 -23.04
CA PHE A 483 15.82 -11.75 -22.65
C PHE A 483 15.32 -10.43 -22.06
N ASP A 484 16.11 -9.73 -21.25
CA ASP A 484 15.77 -8.42 -20.66
C ASP A 484 15.61 -7.32 -21.73
N VAL A 485 16.37 -7.39 -22.82
CA VAL A 485 16.39 -6.39 -23.90
C VAL A 485 15.37 -6.71 -25.03
N ARG A 486 14.64 -7.79 -24.92
CA ARG A 486 13.70 -8.41 -25.87
C ARG A 486 12.78 -7.41 -26.62
N GLY A 487 12.26 -6.37 -25.95
CA GLY A 487 11.33 -5.44 -26.58
C GLY A 487 11.92 -4.59 -27.72
N ARG A 488 13.26 -4.47 -27.81
CA ARG A 488 13.97 -3.69 -28.84
C ARG A 488 14.65 -4.56 -29.90
N LEU A 489 14.97 -5.80 -29.59
CA LEU A 489 15.60 -6.76 -30.51
C LEU A 489 14.60 -7.50 -31.41
N ALA A 490 13.30 -7.45 -31.13
CA ALA A 490 12.27 -8.18 -31.86
C ALA A 490 12.19 -7.80 -33.37
N HIS A 491 12.79 -6.73 -33.80
CA HIS A 491 12.81 -6.31 -35.22
C HIS A 491 13.96 -6.93 -36.06
N GLY A 492 14.93 -7.59 -35.42
CA GLY A 492 16.13 -8.11 -36.09
C GLY A 492 16.23 -9.63 -36.19
N LEU A 493 15.50 -10.39 -35.39
CA LEU A 493 15.58 -11.85 -35.32
C LEU A 493 14.40 -12.51 -36.08
N HIS A 494 14.48 -12.58 -37.36
CA HIS A 494 13.52 -13.33 -38.21
C HIS A 494 13.71 -14.83 -37.99
N GLY A 495 12.74 -15.49 -37.31
CA GLY A 495 12.59 -16.95 -37.32
C GLY A 495 12.71 -17.67 -35.97
N LEU A 496 13.18 -17.06 -34.91
CA LEU A 496 13.25 -17.67 -33.56
C LEU A 496 12.12 -17.18 -32.66
N ASP A 497 11.31 -18.10 -32.16
CA ASP A 497 10.31 -17.81 -31.13
C ASP A 497 11.00 -17.65 -29.76
N LEU A 498 11.44 -16.41 -29.47
CA LEU A 498 12.15 -16.06 -28.24
C LEU A 498 11.36 -16.41 -26.95
N HIS A 499 10.04 -16.46 -27.05
CA HIS A 499 9.20 -16.83 -25.90
C HIS A 499 9.30 -18.33 -25.59
N ARG A 500 9.36 -19.17 -26.64
CA ARG A 500 9.62 -20.60 -26.48
C ARG A 500 11.03 -20.88 -25.96
N LEU A 501 12.01 -20.13 -26.45
CA LEU A 501 13.39 -20.25 -26.00
C LEU A 501 13.55 -19.91 -24.51
N GLU A 502 12.91 -18.84 -24.07
CA GLU A 502 12.87 -18.44 -22.65
C GLU A 502 12.26 -19.53 -21.74
N GLN A 503 11.15 -20.14 -22.19
CA GLN A 503 10.51 -21.24 -21.46
C GLN A 503 11.36 -22.51 -21.41
N LEU A 504 12.17 -22.78 -22.44
CA LEU A 504 13.09 -23.93 -22.48
C LEU A 504 14.28 -23.71 -21.55
N VAL A 505 14.87 -22.51 -21.58
CA VAL A 505 15.97 -22.14 -20.67
C VAL A 505 15.51 -22.23 -19.21
N ALA A 506 14.33 -21.68 -18.88
CA ALA A 506 13.77 -21.77 -17.52
C ALA A 506 13.51 -23.23 -17.08
N ARG A 507 13.14 -24.12 -18.01
CA ARG A 507 13.00 -25.56 -17.69
C ARG A 507 14.33 -26.25 -17.48
N CYS A 508 15.35 -25.95 -18.30
CA CYS A 508 16.71 -26.45 -18.09
C CYS A 508 17.29 -25.97 -16.74
N GLU A 509 17.01 -24.75 -16.33
CA GLU A 509 17.43 -24.22 -15.01
C GLU A 509 16.76 -24.96 -13.84
N ALA A 510 15.46 -25.28 -13.99
CA ALA A 510 14.68 -25.89 -12.91
C ALA A 510 14.93 -27.39 -12.73
N HIS A 511 15.21 -28.13 -13.80
CA HIS A 511 15.24 -29.60 -13.77
C HIS A 511 16.60 -30.21 -14.14
N GLY A 512 17.52 -29.43 -14.72
CA GLY A 512 18.76 -29.93 -15.31
C GLY A 512 18.50 -30.86 -16.51
N GLY A 513 19.46 -30.97 -17.43
CA GLY A 513 19.34 -31.87 -18.59
C GLY A 513 19.26 -31.16 -19.93
N VAL A 514 19.08 -31.95 -20.99
CA VAL A 514 18.99 -31.46 -22.39
C VAL A 514 17.52 -31.33 -22.76
N GLU A 515 17.09 -30.11 -23.08
CA GLU A 515 15.76 -29.84 -23.64
C GLU A 515 15.86 -29.74 -25.18
N ARG A 516 14.84 -30.26 -25.86
CA ARG A 516 14.81 -30.30 -27.33
C ARG A 516 13.58 -29.60 -27.91
N MET A 517 13.79 -28.82 -28.96
CA MET A 517 12.72 -28.18 -29.71
C MET A 517 12.88 -28.50 -31.22
N THR A 518 11.77 -28.79 -31.87
CA THR A 518 11.74 -28.95 -33.33
C THR A 518 11.22 -27.67 -33.99
N ASN A 519 11.97 -27.12 -34.92
CA ASN A 519 11.60 -25.94 -35.68
C ASN A 519 11.77 -26.24 -37.20
N GLY A 520 10.71 -26.68 -37.83
CA GLY A 520 10.76 -27.15 -39.23
C GLY A 520 11.66 -28.37 -39.40
N ASP A 521 12.65 -28.29 -40.29
CA ASP A 521 13.63 -29.35 -40.58
C ASP A 521 14.85 -29.33 -39.65
N GLU A 522 14.78 -28.60 -38.50
CA GLU A 522 15.88 -28.46 -37.58
C GLU A 522 15.47 -28.87 -36.14
N HIS A 523 16.37 -29.54 -35.44
CA HIS A 523 16.26 -29.82 -34.00
C HIS A 523 17.21 -28.91 -33.24
N VAL A 524 16.66 -28.13 -32.29
CA VAL A 524 17.45 -27.31 -31.41
C VAL A 524 17.54 -28.00 -30.03
N GLU A 525 18.77 -28.35 -29.65
CA GLU A 525 19.08 -28.89 -28.30
C GLU A 525 19.65 -27.78 -27.44
N ILE A 526 19.18 -27.71 -26.20
CA ILE A 526 19.61 -26.72 -25.21
C ILE A 526 20.04 -27.46 -23.95
N GLU A 527 21.26 -27.17 -23.48
CA GLU A 527 21.86 -27.76 -22.29
C GLU A 527 22.52 -26.67 -21.46
N ILE A 528 22.41 -26.76 -20.14
CA ILE A 528 23.14 -25.88 -19.22
C ILE A 528 24.33 -26.68 -18.67
N GLU A 529 25.55 -26.26 -19.02
CA GLU A 529 26.83 -26.84 -18.58
C GLU A 529 27.39 -26.11 -17.33
#